data_dc3c00927aed7679ecf0b7958d0e7ec7
#
_entry.id   dc3c00927aed7679ecf0b7958d0e7ec7
#
_cell.length_a   1.000
_cell.length_b   1.000
_cell.length_c   1.000
_cell.angle_alpha   90.00
_cell.angle_beta   90.00
_cell.angle_gamma   90.00
#
_symmetry.space_group_name_H-M   'P 1'
#
loop_
_entity.id
_entity.type
_entity.pdbx_description
1 polymer ?
#
loop_
_entity_poly.entity_id
_entity_poly.type
_entity_poly.pdbx_seq_one_letter_code
_entity_poly.pdbx_strand_id
1 'polypeptide(L)'
;MGGEETMMTRIAPVSRRRALWPAAARIAAVVLAGGWLAACKTTETADNTPYPYDYRQRHPITIQEGTRTVELFVERRRSGLTPSQRSTVGAFARNWHRDATGGVQISVASGAGNDRAFTETLSEIQGTLVAGGIPAGAIAVRSRPADPSQLAPIVLAYPRMTATAGPCGRWPNDLGPGAGIEYDTNEPYWNLGCSQQRNLAAMVEEPADLVQPRGEDAAYTARRSVVLDKYRKGEDTTTQYRDTDKAKIADVGK
;
A
#
# COMPACT_ATOMS: atom_id res chain seq x y z
N MET A 1 88.37 62.00 10.23
CA MET A 1 88.91 61.36 9.03
C MET A 1 88.14 60.14 8.82
N GLY A 2 87.36 60.09 7.97
CA GLY A 2 87.00 59.72 6.66
C GLY A 2 85.59 59.37 6.51
N GLY A 3 85.06 59.75 5.56
CA GLY A 3 84.35 59.54 4.39
C GLY A 3 83.02 58.76 4.52
N GLU A 4 81.97 59.47 4.50
CA GLU A 4 80.58 58.97 4.29
C GLU A 4 80.38 58.83 2.82
N GLU A 5 80.26 57.55 2.37
CA GLU A 5 79.85 57.24 0.96
C GLU A 5 78.33 57.01 0.94
N THR A 6 77.64 58.01 0.39
CA THR A 6 76.23 57.97 0.15
C THR A 6 75.92 57.13 -1.08
N MET A 7 75.38 55.92 -0.87
CA MET A 7 74.98 55.00 -1.92
C MET A 7 73.60 55.38 -2.47
N MET A 8 73.62 56.07 -3.63
CA MET A 8 72.43 56.60 -4.32
C MET A 8 71.81 55.45 -5.13
N THR A 9 70.76 54.86 -4.59
CA THR A 9 70.00 53.77 -5.26
C THR A 9 69.14 54.38 -6.35
N ARG A 10 69.47 54.12 -7.62
CA ARG A 10 68.66 54.51 -8.78
C ARG A 10 67.46 53.61 -8.90
N ILE A 11 66.25 54.15 -8.69
CA ILE A 11 64.98 53.50 -8.96
C ILE A 11 64.72 53.58 -10.44
N ALA A 12 64.74 52.43 -11.14
CA ALA A 12 64.40 52.33 -12.53
C ALA A 12 62.86 52.47 -12.73
N PRO A 13 62.38 53.20 -13.76
CA PRO A 13 60.96 53.37 -14.00
C PRO A 13 60.36 52.04 -14.51
N VAL A 14 59.36 51.50 -13.75
CA VAL A 14 58.53 50.37 -14.22
C VAL A 14 57.68 50.83 -15.36
N SER A 15 58.07 50.43 -16.56
CA SER A 15 57.26 50.62 -17.78
C SER A 15 56.05 49.77 -17.72
N ARG A 16 54.89 50.31 -17.36
CA ARG A 16 53.57 49.65 -17.56
C ARG A 16 53.31 49.45 -19.06
N ARG A 17 53.76 48.33 -19.60
CA ARG A 17 53.27 47.88 -20.89
C ARG A 17 51.80 47.53 -20.73
N ARG A 18 50.91 48.43 -21.15
CA ARG A 18 49.50 48.10 -21.33
C ARG A 18 49.46 47.11 -22.49
N ALA A 19 49.37 45.82 -22.15
CA ALA A 19 49.09 44.78 -23.12
C ALA A 19 47.72 45.05 -23.75
N LEU A 20 47.72 45.63 -24.93
CA LEU A 20 46.52 45.76 -25.76
C LEU A 20 46.22 44.34 -26.26
N TRP A 21 45.46 43.60 -25.51
CA TRP A 21 44.89 42.36 -26.02
C TRP A 21 44.01 42.69 -27.22
N PRO A 22 44.20 42.00 -28.35
CA PRO A 22 43.39 42.27 -29.54
C PRO A 22 41.92 42.08 -29.17
N ALA A 23 41.06 42.92 -29.77
CA ALA A 23 39.63 42.94 -29.49
C ALA A 23 39.00 41.53 -29.55
N ALA A 24 39.51 40.68 -30.42
CA ALA A 24 39.13 39.28 -30.54
C ALA A 24 39.34 38.46 -29.25
N ALA A 25 40.45 38.68 -28.51
CA ALA A 25 40.69 37.98 -27.25
C ALA A 25 39.73 38.40 -26.12
N ARG A 26 39.29 39.66 -26.15
CA ARG A 26 38.27 40.14 -25.17
C ARG A 26 36.88 39.55 -25.47
N ILE A 27 36.52 39.47 -26.75
CA ILE A 27 35.28 38.86 -27.20
C ILE A 27 35.29 37.36 -26.85
N ALA A 28 36.37 36.66 -27.09
CA ALA A 28 36.51 35.24 -26.74
C ALA A 28 36.39 35.01 -25.22
N ALA A 29 36.98 35.87 -24.40
CA ALA A 29 36.86 35.77 -22.95
C ALA A 29 35.43 36.03 -22.42
N VAL A 30 34.71 36.97 -23.05
CA VAL A 30 33.29 37.23 -22.69
C VAL A 30 32.38 36.09 -23.14
N VAL A 31 32.62 35.48 -24.31
CA VAL A 31 31.85 34.33 -24.81
C VAL A 31 32.11 33.09 -23.93
N LEU A 32 33.36 32.85 -23.52
CA LEU A 32 33.70 31.76 -22.60
C LEU A 32 33.08 31.97 -21.21
N ALA A 33 33.13 33.18 -20.65
CA ALA A 33 32.52 33.51 -19.38
C ALA A 33 30.96 33.39 -19.46
N GLY A 34 30.36 33.83 -20.57
CA GLY A 34 28.91 33.66 -20.83
C GLY A 34 28.50 32.19 -20.99
N GLY A 35 29.36 31.38 -21.59
CA GLY A 35 29.13 29.92 -21.71
C GLY A 35 29.15 29.19 -20.35
N TRP A 36 29.98 29.59 -19.44
CA TRP A 36 30.04 29.03 -18.07
C TRP A 36 28.81 29.42 -17.22
N LEU A 37 28.25 30.60 -17.42
CA LEU A 37 27.01 31.04 -16.78
C LEU A 37 25.76 30.35 -17.36
N ALA A 38 25.80 29.94 -18.63
CA ALA A 38 24.72 29.16 -19.24
C ALA A 38 24.72 27.67 -18.84
N ALA A 39 25.85 27.13 -18.37
CA ALA A 39 25.95 25.75 -17.89
C ALA A 39 25.16 25.49 -16.61
N CYS A 40 24.72 26.53 -15.87
CA CYS A 40 23.84 26.40 -14.72
C CYS A 40 22.35 26.37 -15.09
N LYS A 41 21.97 26.27 -16.35
CA LYS A 41 20.63 25.86 -16.72
C LYS A 41 20.54 24.36 -16.50
N THR A 42 20.15 23.98 -15.31
CA THR A 42 19.49 22.68 -15.07
C THR A 42 18.36 22.66 -16.10
N THR A 43 18.44 21.74 -17.03
CA THR A 43 17.34 21.39 -17.91
C THR A 43 16.29 20.72 -16.99
N GLU A 44 15.51 21.56 -16.34
CA GLU A 44 14.24 21.13 -15.78
C GLU A 44 13.31 20.82 -16.95
N THR A 45 13.51 19.67 -17.58
CA THR A 45 12.38 18.89 -18.05
C THR A 45 11.88 18.08 -16.84
N ALA A 46 11.64 18.76 -15.75
CA ALA A 46 10.72 18.26 -14.77
C ALA A 46 9.37 18.28 -15.48
N ASP A 47 8.81 17.11 -15.72
CA ASP A 47 7.38 16.93 -15.76
C ASP A 47 6.87 17.51 -14.43
N ASN A 48 6.64 18.82 -14.44
CA ASN A 48 6.21 19.58 -13.28
C ASN A 48 4.69 19.42 -13.14
N THR A 49 4.24 18.18 -13.21
CA THR A 49 2.97 17.78 -12.61
C THR A 49 3.25 17.65 -11.12
N PRO A 50 2.92 18.67 -10.31
CA PRO A 50 3.12 18.59 -8.89
C PRO A 50 2.36 17.36 -8.41
N TYR A 51 3.07 16.40 -7.80
CA TYR A 51 2.43 15.27 -7.16
C TYR A 51 1.42 15.82 -6.16
N PRO A 52 0.18 15.32 -6.15
CA PRO A 52 -0.77 15.73 -5.12
C PRO A 52 -0.14 15.52 -3.75
N TYR A 53 -0.13 16.54 -2.90
CA TYR A 53 0.36 16.40 -1.52
C TYR A 53 -0.43 15.35 -0.73
N ASP A 54 -1.72 15.23 -1.02
CA ASP A 54 -2.56 14.21 -0.42
C ASP A 54 -2.22 12.83 -0.97
N TYR A 55 -1.71 11.95 -0.11
CA TYR A 55 -1.39 10.57 -0.44
C TYR A 55 -2.61 9.77 -0.91
N ARG A 56 -3.84 10.18 -0.56
CA ARG A 56 -5.08 9.53 -1.02
C ARG A 56 -5.29 9.75 -2.51
N GLN A 57 -4.85 10.88 -3.02
CA GLN A 57 -4.90 11.18 -4.45
C GLN A 57 -3.77 10.48 -5.21
N ARG A 58 -2.60 10.33 -4.58
CA ARG A 58 -1.47 9.58 -5.17
C ARG A 58 -1.72 8.07 -5.20
N HIS A 59 -2.34 7.54 -4.16
CA HIS A 59 -2.62 6.12 -3.97
C HIS A 59 -4.12 5.90 -3.72
N PRO A 60 -4.99 6.19 -4.72
CA PRO A 60 -6.41 6.03 -4.54
C PRO A 60 -6.76 4.56 -4.32
N ILE A 61 -7.71 4.32 -3.43
CA ILE A 61 -8.31 3.00 -3.29
C ILE A 61 -9.32 2.84 -4.41
N THR A 62 -9.11 1.83 -5.24
CA THR A 62 -10.00 1.45 -6.32
C THR A 62 -10.79 0.21 -5.94
N ILE A 63 -12.06 0.18 -6.31
CA ILE A 63 -12.93 -0.98 -6.13
C ILE A 63 -12.98 -1.72 -7.45
N GLN A 64 -12.69 -3.01 -7.39
CA GLN A 64 -12.68 -3.88 -8.57
C GLN A 64 -13.25 -5.25 -8.23
N GLU A 65 -13.69 -5.95 -9.24
CA GLU A 65 -14.06 -7.34 -9.09
C GLU A 65 -12.79 -8.18 -8.88
N GLY A 66 -12.79 -8.97 -7.84
CA GLY A 66 -11.72 -9.90 -7.50
C GLY A 66 -12.27 -11.29 -7.27
N THR A 67 -11.40 -12.23 -6.94
CA THR A 67 -11.78 -13.61 -6.69
C THR A 67 -11.25 -14.06 -5.34
N ARG A 68 -12.11 -14.64 -4.51
CA ARG A 68 -11.68 -15.35 -3.31
C ARG A 68 -11.45 -16.82 -3.63
N THR A 69 -10.26 -17.32 -3.32
CA THR A 69 -9.87 -18.69 -3.59
C THR A 69 -9.52 -19.44 -2.30
N VAL A 70 -9.82 -20.73 -2.28
CA VAL A 70 -9.37 -21.67 -1.26
C VAL A 70 -8.87 -22.93 -1.97
N GLU A 71 -7.68 -23.35 -1.62
CA GLU A 71 -7.04 -24.56 -2.15
C GLU A 71 -7.12 -25.70 -1.15
N LEU A 72 -7.60 -26.85 -1.60
CA LEU A 72 -7.72 -28.06 -0.79
C LEU A 72 -6.83 -29.15 -1.40
N PHE A 73 -5.81 -29.57 -0.67
CA PHE A 73 -4.96 -30.68 -1.06
C PHE A 73 -5.58 -31.98 -0.55
N VAL A 74 -5.94 -32.86 -1.50
CA VAL A 74 -6.57 -34.15 -1.21
C VAL A 74 -5.58 -35.26 -1.48
N GLU A 75 -5.40 -36.14 -0.51
CA GLU A 75 -4.58 -37.32 -0.66
C GLU A 75 -5.24 -38.36 -1.58
N ARG A 76 -4.49 -38.90 -2.54
CA ARG A 76 -5.00 -39.87 -3.51
C ARG A 76 -5.58 -41.16 -2.91
N ARG A 77 -5.18 -41.52 -1.70
CA ARG A 77 -5.57 -42.77 -1.03
C ARG A 77 -6.64 -42.59 0.04
N ARG A 78 -7.04 -41.37 0.30
CA ARG A 78 -8.01 -41.04 1.34
C ARG A 78 -9.25 -40.42 0.72
N SER A 79 -10.40 -41.05 0.89
CA SER A 79 -11.67 -40.46 0.51
C SER A 79 -12.19 -39.52 1.61
N GLY A 80 -12.82 -38.43 1.20
CA GLY A 80 -13.46 -37.47 2.06
C GLY A 80 -12.54 -36.37 2.62
N LEU A 81 -13.17 -35.37 3.22
CA LEU A 81 -12.51 -34.23 3.83
C LEU A 81 -12.04 -34.55 5.26
N THR A 82 -10.87 -34.05 5.61
CA THR A 82 -10.46 -34.00 7.02
C THR A 82 -11.36 -33.03 7.81
N PRO A 83 -11.46 -33.14 9.15
CA PRO A 83 -12.24 -32.20 9.94
C PRO A 83 -11.82 -30.73 9.72
N SER A 84 -10.53 -30.46 9.56
CA SER A 84 -10.03 -29.11 9.27
C SER A 84 -10.44 -28.61 7.89
N GLN A 85 -10.35 -29.46 6.85
CA GLN A 85 -10.81 -29.13 5.50
C GLN A 85 -12.31 -28.87 5.45
N ARG A 86 -13.11 -29.68 6.16
CA ARG A 86 -14.56 -29.48 6.28
C ARG A 86 -14.87 -28.15 6.96
N SER A 87 -14.15 -27.79 8.02
CA SER A 87 -14.25 -26.48 8.66
C SER A 87 -13.90 -25.33 7.70
N THR A 88 -12.86 -25.50 6.87
CA THR A 88 -12.45 -24.54 5.85
C THR A 88 -13.51 -24.35 4.78
N VAL A 89 -14.10 -25.44 4.25
CA VAL A 89 -15.19 -25.38 3.27
C VAL A 89 -16.43 -24.71 3.89
N GLY A 90 -16.75 -25.03 5.14
CA GLY A 90 -17.84 -24.34 5.86
C GLY A 90 -17.59 -22.85 6.06
N ALA A 91 -16.36 -22.46 6.37
CA ALA A 91 -15.98 -21.05 6.46
C ALA A 91 -16.08 -20.33 5.10
N PHE A 92 -15.68 -21.01 4.01
CA PHE A 92 -15.82 -20.52 2.66
C PHE A 92 -17.30 -20.27 2.29
N ALA A 93 -18.21 -21.18 2.65
CA ALA A 93 -19.63 -20.98 2.43
C ALA A 93 -20.21 -19.79 3.19
N ARG A 94 -19.83 -19.61 4.47
CA ARG A 94 -20.22 -18.41 5.24
C ARG A 94 -19.71 -17.12 4.63
N ASN A 95 -18.47 -17.10 4.14
CA ASN A 95 -17.90 -15.96 3.47
C ASN A 95 -18.61 -15.66 2.14
N TRP A 96 -18.99 -16.70 1.39
CA TRP A 96 -19.76 -16.56 0.16
C TRP A 96 -21.08 -15.82 0.41
N HIS A 97 -21.81 -16.15 1.46
CA HIS A 97 -23.04 -15.44 1.84
C HIS A 97 -22.83 -13.97 2.17
N ARG A 98 -21.65 -13.61 2.63
CA ARG A 98 -21.35 -12.26 3.08
C ARG A 98 -20.92 -11.35 1.94
N ASP A 99 -20.02 -11.83 1.08
CA ASP A 99 -19.29 -10.97 0.14
C ASP A 99 -19.29 -11.44 -1.33
N ALA A 100 -19.97 -12.55 -1.68
CA ALA A 100 -19.98 -13.03 -3.04
C ALA A 100 -20.88 -12.20 -3.97
N THR A 101 -20.39 -11.93 -5.17
CA THR A 101 -21.15 -11.29 -6.26
C THR A 101 -21.65 -12.31 -7.29
N GLY A 102 -21.28 -13.59 -7.17
CA GLY A 102 -21.66 -14.64 -8.11
C GLY A 102 -21.54 -16.05 -7.55
N GLY A 103 -21.68 -17.05 -8.41
CA GLY A 103 -21.64 -18.46 -8.04
C GLY A 103 -20.24 -18.96 -7.66
N VAL A 104 -20.19 -20.16 -7.12
CA VAL A 104 -18.95 -20.86 -6.77
C VAL A 104 -18.45 -21.69 -7.93
N GLN A 105 -17.17 -21.56 -8.24
CA GLN A 105 -16.48 -22.42 -9.19
C GLN A 105 -15.55 -23.36 -8.43
N ILE A 106 -15.70 -24.66 -8.69
CA ILE A 106 -14.80 -25.71 -8.20
C ILE A 106 -13.91 -26.12 -9.35
N SER A 107 -12.62 -25.85 -9.28
CA SER A 107 -11.65 -26.22 -10.30
C SER A 107 -10.91 -27.48 -9.88
N VAL A 108 -10.97 -28.52 -10.72
CA VAL A 108 -10.37 -29.83 -10.49
C VAL A 108 -9.33 -30.13 -11.56
N ALA A 109 -8.31 -30.92 -11.21
CA ALA A 109 -7.31 -31.36 -12.18
C ALA A 109 -7.91 -32.31 -13.22
N SER A 110 -7.52 -32.18 -14.48
CA SER A 110 -7.90 -33.11 -15.53
C SER A 110 -7.43 -34.54 -15.18
N GLY A 111 -8.32 -35.51 -15.32
CA GLY A 111 -8.03 -36.92 -14.99
C GLY A 111 -8.25 -37.32 -13.53
N ALA A 112 -8.41 -36.36 -12.62
CA ALA A 112 -8.70 -36.67 -11.21
C ALA A 112 -10.06 -37.33 -11.01
N GLY A 113 -11.03 -37.08 -11.90
CA GLY A 113 -12.38 -37.68 -11.84
C GLY A 113 -12.44 -39.18 -12.07
N ASN A 114 -11.35 -39.83 -12.50
CA ASN A 114 -11.28 -41.27 -12.65
C ASN A 114 -10.96 -42.01 -11.33
N ASP A 115 -10.60 -41.26 -10.26
CA ASP A 115 -10.34 -41.79 -8.94
C ASP A 115 -11.62 -41.71 -8.09
N ARG A 116 -12.10 -42.87 -7.61
CA ARG A 116 -13.29 -42.97 -6.75
C ARG A 116 -13.16 -42.12 -5.49
N ALA A 117 -12.00 -42.15 -4.85
CA ALA A 117 -11.76 -41.37 -3.65
C ALA A 117 -11.86 -39.85 -3.90
N PHE A 118 -11.40 -39.42 -5.06
CA PHE A 118 -11.51 -38.03 -5.49
C PHE A 118 -12.97 -37.62 -5.74
N THR A 119 -13.74 -38.50 -6.42
CA THR A 119 -15.17 -38.25 -6.70
C THR A 119 -15.99 -38.18 -5.41
N GLU A 120 -15.71 -39.04 -4.43
CA GLU A 120 -16.34 -39.02 -3.12
C GLU A 120 -16.00 -37.72 -2.37
N THR A 121 -14.74 -37.28 -2.41
CA THR A 121 -14.33 -36.01 -1.78
C THR A 121 -14.99 -34.80 -2.45
N LEU A 122 -15.07 -34.78 -3.78
CA LEU A 122 -15.74 -33.72 -4.53
C LEU A 122 -17.23 -33.64 -4.17
N SER A 123 -17.90 -34.80 -4.06
CA SER A 123 -19.30 -34.88 -3.62
C SER A 123 -19.49 -34.37 -2.20
N GLU A 124 -18.57 -34.67 -1.29
CA GLU A 124 -18.59 -34.15 0.09
C GLU A 124 -18.39 -32.62 0.12
N ILE A 125 -17.49 -32.09 -0.70
CA ILE A 125 -17.30 -30.62 -0.83
C ILE A 125 -18.62 -29.98 -1.30
N GLN A 126 -19.22 -30.49 -2.38
CA GLN A 126 -20.49 -29.97 -2.87
C GLN A 126 -21.60 -30.05 -1.83
N GLY A 127 -21.72 -31.21 -1.16
CA GLY A 127 -22.69 -31.38 -0.06
C GLY A 127 -22.47 -30.39 1.09
N THR A 128 -21.22 -30.14 1.46
CA THR A 128 -20.88 -29.16 2.52
C THR A 128 -21.22 -27.74 2.11
N LEU A 129 -20.99 -27.37 0.86
CA LEU A 129 -21.36 -26.05 0.31
C LEU A 129 -22.87 -25.86 0.28
N VAL A 130 -23.62 -26.88 -0.17
CA VAL A 130 -25.09 -26.85 -0.19
C VAL A 130 -25.65 -26.81 1.23
N ALA A 131 -25.12 -27.61 2.17
CA ALA A 131 -25.48 -27.55 3.57
C ALA A 131 -25.15 -26.17 4.20
N GLY A 132 -24.13 -25.50 3.68
CA GLY A 132 -23.79 -24.11 4.02
C GLY A 132 -24.71 -23.07 3.38
N GLY A 133 -25.74 -23.46 2.63
CA GLY A 133 -26.76 -22.59 2.06
C GLY A 133 -26.49 -22.12 0.61
N ILE A 134 -25.42 -22.59 -0.04
CA ILE A 134 -25.17 -22.26 -1.45
C ILE A 134 -26.08 -23.11 -2.34
N PRO A 135 -26.88 -22.48 -3.22
CA PRO A 135 -27.74 -23.24 -4.14
C PRO A 135 -26.93 -24.16 -5.04
N ALA A 136 -27.36 -25.40 -5.22
CA ALA A 136 -26.64 -26.36 -6.05
C ALA A 136 -26.43 -25.86 -7.50
N GLY A 137 -27.38 -25.10 -8.06
CA GLY A 137 -27.29 -24.49 -9.37
C GLY A 137 -26.25 -23.34 -9.47
N ALA A 138 -25.80 -22.82 -8.33
CA ALA A 138 -24.73 -21.80 -8.27
C ALA A 138 -23.33 -22.42 -8.14
N ILE A 139 -23.21 -23.74 -8.10
CA ILE A 139 -21.94 -24.46 -7.98
C ILE A 139 -21.56 -25.06 -9.34
N ALA A 140 -20.53 -24.57 -9.96
CA ALA A 140 -19.99 -25.07 -11.23
C ALA A 140 -18.69 -25.83 -11.00
N VAL A 141 -18.59 -27.05 -11.53
CA VAL A 141 -17.33 -27.82 -11.53
C VAL A 141 -16.67 -27.67 -12.89
N ARG A 142 -15.40 -27.28 -12.90
CA ARG A 142 -14.59 -27.15 -14.12
C ARG A 142 -13.30 -27.94 -14.02
N SER A 143 -12.97 -28.64 -15.08
CA SER A 143 -11.69 -29.30 -15.24
C SER A 143 -10.64 -28.30 -15.72
N ARG A 144 -9.43 -28.35 -15.13
CA ARG A 144 -8.28 -27.55 -15.54
C ARG A 144 -7.12 -28.46 -15.90
N PRO A 145 -6.24 -28.07 -16.86
CA PRO A 145 -5.00 -28.79 -17.10
C PRO A 145 -4.21 -28.93 -15.81
N ALA A 146 -3.69 -30.13 -15.56
CA ALA A 146 -2.82 -30.39 -14.41
C ALA A 146 -1.42 -30.70 -14.90
N ASP A 147 -0.43 -30.19 -14.19
CA ASP A 147 0.95 -30.64 -14.33
C ASP A 147 1.09 -31.99 -13.61
N PRO A 148 1.46 -33.07 -14.32
CA PRO A 148 1.60 -34.38 -13.70
C PRO A 148 2.65 -34.44 -12.60
N SER A 149 3.61 -33.52 -12.60
CA SER A 149 4.68 -33.42 -11.62
C SER A 149 4.28 -32.75 -10.33
N GLN A 150 3.13 -32.06 -10.26
CA GLN A 150 2.67 -31.30 -9.12
C GLN A 150 1.41 -31.91 -8.48
N LEU A 151 1.34 -31.79 -7.15
CA LEU A 151 0.09 -32.05 -6.44
C LEU A 151 -0.92 -30.99 -6.85
N ALA A 152 -1.97 -31.41 -7.57
CA ALA A 152 -3.00 -30.51 -8.03
C ALA A 152 -4.11 -30.36 -6.98
N PRO A 153 -4.26 -29.21 -6.30
CA PRO A 153 -5.33 -28.99 -5.37
C PRO A 153 -6.70 -28.88 -6.04
N ILE A 154 -7.76 -29.17 -5.31
CA ILE A 154 -9.10 -28.72 -5.65
C ILE A 154 -9.17 -27.24 -5.25
N VAL A 155 -9.51 -26.36 -6.20
CA VAL A 155 -9.61 -24.93 -5.96
C VAL A 155 -11.08 -24.53 -5.95
N LEU A 156 -11.52 -23.99 -4.82
CA LEU A 156 -12.82 -23.34 -4.67
C LEU A 156 -12.63 -21.85 -4.92
N ALA A 157 -13.48 -21.25 -5.74
CA ALA A 157 -13.39 -19.84 -6.07
C ALA A 157 -14.77 -19.21 -6.21
N TYR A 158 -14.92 -17.94 -5.79
CA TYR A 158 -16.08 -17.13 -6.12
C TYR A 158 -15.69 -15.67 -6.34
N PRO A 159 -16.41 -14.95 -7.23
CA PRO A 159 -16.18 -13.52 -7.45
C PRO A 159 -16.71 -12.70 -6.28
N ARG A 160 -16.00 -11.62 -5.95
CA ARG A 160 -16.40 -10.64 -4.93
C ARG A 160 -15.85 -9.26 -5.27
N MET A 161 -16.41 -8.22 -4.70
CA MET A 161 -15.79 -6.89 -4.77
C MET A 161 -14.58 -6.83 -3.84
N THR A 162 -13.51 -6.20 -4.30
CA THR A 162 -12.28 -5.99 -3.55
C THR A 162 -11.85 -4.54 -3.65
N ALA A 163 -11.36 -4.00 -2.54
CA ALA A 163 -10.69 -2.71 -2.53
C ALA A 163 -9.18 -2.93 -2.68
N THR A 164 -8.55 -2.20 -3.58
CA THR A 164 -7.10 -2.26 -3.78
C THR A 164 -6.52 -0.86 -3.91
N ALA A 165 -5.40 -0.60 -3.24
CA ALA A 165 -4.56 0.53 -3.56
C ALA A 165 -3.51 0.10 -4.59
N GLY A 166 -3.02 1.05 -5.38
CA GLY A 166 -2.02 0.78 -6.40
C GLY A 166 -0.74 0.13 -5.86
N PRO A 167 0.23 -0.19 -6.72
CA PRO A 167 1.47 -0.84 -6.32
C PRO A 167 2.29 0.07 -5.39
N CYS A 168 2.70 -0.48 -4.25
CA CYS A 168 3.65 0.14 -3.33
C CYS A 168 5.07 -0.40 -3.57
N GLY A 169 6.07 0.21 -2.95
CA GLY A 169 7.45 -0.29 -2.97
C GLY A 169 8.33 0.33 -4.05
N ARG A 170 7.90 1.42 -4.66
CA ARG A 170 8.78 2.22 -5.51
C ARG A 170 9.69 3.05 -4.63
N TRP A 171 10.96 2.69 -4.58
CA TRP A 171 11.97 3.48 -3.89
C TRP A 171 12.36 4.67 -4.75
N PRO A 172 12.53 5.86 -4.18
CA PRO A 172 13.08 7.00 -4.90
C PRO A 172 14.50 6.70 -5.35
N ASN A 173 14.92 7.29 -6.46
CA ASN A 173 16.27 7.14 -7.00
C ASN A 173 17.30 7.94 -6.18
N ASP A 174 16.83 8.86 -5.35
CA ASP A 174 17.64 9.78 -4.55
C ASP A 174 17.36 9.57 -3.05
N LEU A 175 18.11 8.70 -2.42
CA LEU A 175 18.02 8.45 -0.98
C LEU A 175 18.99 9.30 -0.13
N GLY A 176 19.59 10.34 -0.71
CA GLY A 176 20.55 11.13 0.03
C GLY A 176 21.00 12.42 -0.64
N PRO A 177 21.79 13.25 0.07
CA PRO A 177 22.31 14.51 -0.44
C PRO A 177 23.09 14.32 -1.74
N GLY A 178 22.75 15.09 -2.77
CA GLY A 178 23.45 15.09 -4.06
C GLY A 178 22.99 14.04 -5.06
N ALA A 179 21.97 13.24 -4.74
CA ALA A 179 21.47 12.21 -5.64
C ALA A 179 20.39 12.69 -6.62
N GLY A 180 19.73 13.84 -6.36
CA GLY A 180 18.71 14.37 -7.26
C GLY A 180 18.00 15.61 -6.71
N ILE A 181 17.16 16.19 -7.55
CA ILE A 181 16.39 17.40 -7.23
C ILE A 181 15.34 17.12 -6.14
N GLU A 182 14.81 15.90 -6.10
CA GLU A 182 13.73 15.51 -5.19
C GLU A 182 14.16 15.57 -3.71
N TYR A 183 15.45 15.38 -3.43
CA TYR A 183 15.97 15.48 -2.05
C TYR A 183 15.87 16.91 -1.48
N ASP A 184 16.09 17.91 -2.33
CA ASP A 184 16.15 19.33 -1.92
C ASP A 184 14.76 20.02 -1.94
N THR A 185 13.74 19.41 -2.58
CA THR A 185 12.40 19.98 -2.69
C THR A 185 11.58 19.89 -1.41
N ASN A 186 12.01 19.09 -0.44
CA ASN A 186 11.26 18.81 0.78
C ASN A 186 9.83 18.27 0.53
N GLU A 187 9.65 17.59 -0.60
CA GLU A 187 8.40 16.94 -0.96
C GLU A 187 8.35 15.51 -0.40
N PRO A 188 7.15 15.02 -0.06
CA PRO A 188 7.02 13.65 0.41
C PRO A 188 7.28 12.66 -0.74
N TYR A 189 8.09 11.65 -0.51
CA TYR A 189 8.33 10.58 -1.47
C TYR A 189 7.03 9.96 -1.97
N TRP A 190 7.05 9.48 -3.22
CA TRP A 190 5.89 8.84 -3.84
C TRP A 190 5.24 7.77 -2.98
N ASN A 191 6.05 6.94 -2.32
CA ASN A 191 5.55 5.84 -1.48
C ASN A 191 4.87 6.29 -0.18
N LEU A 192 5.00 7.57 0.22
CA LEU A 192 4.37 8.05 1.45
C LEU A 192 2.86 7.84 1.37
N GLY A 193 2.33 7.13 2.38
CA GLY A 193 0.90 6.83 2.49
C GLY A 193 0.43 5.61 1.67
N CYS A 194 1.26 5.05 0.77
CA CYS A 194 0.88 3.89 -0.03
C CYS A 194 0.54 2.67 0.83
N SER A 195 1.39 2.32 1.80
CA SER A 195 1.14 1.22 2.72
C SER A 195 -0.10 1.45 3.59
N GLN A 196 -0.36 2.70 4.00
CA GLN A 196 -1.54 3.07 4.76
C GLN A 196 -2.83 2.86 3.95
N GLN A 197 -2.85 3.34 2.69
CA GLN A 197 -3.98 3.12 1.79
C GLN A 197 -4.20 1.63 1.51
N ARG A 198 -3.12 0.87 1.35
CA ARG A 198 -3.17 -0.56 1.15
C ARG A 198 -3.70 -1.31 2.37
N ASN A 199 -3.28 -0.92 3.57
CA ASN A 199 -3.80 -1.48 4.80
C ASN A 199 -5.29 -1.15 4.98
N LEU A 200 -5.67 0.11 4.70
CA LEU A 200 -7.08 0.52 4.75
C LEU A 200 -7.92 -0.31 3.77
N ALA A 201 -7.48 -0.45 2.52
CA ALA A 201 -8.15 -1.27 1.52
C ALA A 201 -8.30 -2.75 1.95
N ALA A 202 -7.28 -3.30 2.62
CA ALA A 202 -7.30 -4.68 3.11
C ALA A 202 -8.22 -4.87 4.34
N MET A 203 -8.45 -3.82 5.13
CA MET A 203 -9.27 -3.86 6.34
C MET A 203 -10.75 -3.59 6.08
N VAL A 204 -11.10 -3.01 4.93
CA VAL A 204 -12.49 -2.73 4.59
C VAL A 204 -13.20 -4.04 4.32
N GLU A 205 -14.24 -4.30 5.10
CA GLU A 205 -15.07 -5.52 4.98
C GLU A 205 -15.95 -5.48 3.73
N GLU A 206 -16.60 -4.34 3.50
CA GLU A 206 -17.49 -4.09 2.36
C GLU A 206 -16.95 -2.96 1.50
N PRO A 207 -16.24 -3.26 0.40
CA PRO A 207 -15.62 -2.24 -0.45
C PRO A 207 -16.59 -1.22 -1.03
N ALA A 208 -17.85 -1.61 -1.22
CA ALA A 208 -18.89 -0.71 -1.73
C ALA A 208 -19.13 0.49 -0.80
N ASP A 209 -18.91 0.33 0.50
CA ASP A 209 -19.09 1.41 1.50
C ASP A 209 -18.09 2.56 1.29
N LEU A 210 -16.99 2.33 0.59
CA LEU A 210 -16.03 3.41 0.25
C LEU A 210 -16.58 4.37 -0.82
N VAL A 211 -17.51 3.92 -1.63
CA VAL A 211 -18.13 4.73 -2.69
C VAL A 211 -19.49 5.24 -2.23
N GLN A 212 -20.29 4.36 -1.65
CA GLN A 212 -21.61 4.68 -1.15
C GLN A 212 -21.80 4.08 0.25
N PRO A 213 -21.53 4.85 1.29
CA PRO A 213 -21.70 4.40 2.66
C PRO A 213 -23.13 3.90 2.89
N ARG A 214 -23.26 2.81 3.62
CA ARG A 214 -24.58 2.32 4.05
C ARG A 214 -25.25 3.32 4.99
N GLY A 215 -26.59 3.30 5.03
CA GLY A 215 -27.31 4.08 6.00
C GLY A 215 -26.85 3.75 7.43
N GLU A 216 -26.65 4.79 8.22
CA GLU A 216 -26.29 4.60 9.62
C GLU A 216 -27.47 4.03 10.40
N ASP A 217 -27.22 3.05 11.24
CA ASP A 217 -28.19 2.59 12.23
C ASP A 217 -28.45 3.70 13.25
N ALA A 218 -29.68 3.78 13.71
CA ALA A 218 -30.04 4.77 14.72
C ALA A 218 -29.16 4.59 15.96
N ALA A 219 -28.41 5.64 16.32
CA ALA A 219 -27.52 5.60 17.48
C ALA A 219 -28.33 5.26 18.74
N TYR A 220 -27.82 4.30 19.53
CA TYR A 220 -28.42 3.99 20.84
C TYR A 220 -28.33 5.21 21.75
N THR A 221 -29.46 5.90 21.92
CA THR A 221 -29.52 7.22 22.54
C THR A 221 -29.70 7.20 24.05
N ALA A 222 -30.05 6.05 24.65
CA ALA A 222 -30.36 5.98 26.08
C ALA A 222 -29.23 6.52 26.98
N ARG A 223 -27.99 6.12 26.75
CA ARG A 223 -26.83 6.65 27.51
C ARG A 223 -26.63 8.16 27.22
N ARG A 224 -26.77 8.55 25.97
CA ARG A 224 -26.62 9.95 25.55
C ARG A 224 -27.66 10.83 26.22
N SER A 225 -28.91 10.38 26.28
CA SER A 225 -29.98 11.10 26.98
C SER A 225 -29.68 11.30 28.45
N VAL A 226 -29.20 10.29 29.15
CA VAL A 226 -28.79 10.37 30.56
C VAL A 226 -27.65 11.37 30.77
N VAL A 227 -26.64 11.33 29.89
CA VAL A 227 -25.49 12.27 29.95
C VAL A 227 -25.96 13.71 29.73
N LEU A 228 -26.81 13.94 28.73
CA LEU A 228 -27.36 15.28 28.44
C LEU A 228 -28.27 15.79 29.57
N ASP A 229 -29.06 14.92 30.21
CA ASP A 229 -29.88 15.28 31.34
C ASP A 229 -29.05 15.70 32.55
N LYS A 230 -28.02 14.94 32.89
CA LYS A 230 -27.03 15.31 33.92
C LYS A 230 -26.36 16.65 33.61
N TYR A 231 -25.92 16.83 32.36
CA TYR A 231 -25.30 18.09 31.94
C TYR A 231 -26.22 19.30 32.14
N ARG A 232 -27.48 19.16 31.76
CA ARG A 232 -28.51 20.24 31.97
C ARG A 232 -28.74 20.57 33.45
N LYS A 233 -28.58 19.57 34.33
CA LYS A 233 -28.70 19.72 35.78
C LYS A 233 -27.43 20.22 36.46
N GLY A 234 -26.32 20.36 35.73
CA GLY A 234 -25.03 20.71 36.27
C GLY A 234 -24.36 19.56 37.06
N GLU A 235 -24.81 18.33 36.84
CA GLU A 235 -24.26 17.14 37.47
C GLU A 235 -23.08 16.58 36.69
N ASP A 236 -22.15 15.90 37.39
CA ASP A 236 -21.02 15.23 36.75
C ASP A 236 -21.52 14.14 35.79
N THR A 237 -21.08 14.24 34.54
CA THR A 237 -21.46 13.32 33.45
C THR A 237 -20.55 12.09 33.40
N THR A 238 -19.50 12.03 34.20
CA THR A 238 -18.56 10.90 34.23
C THR A 238 -19.25 9.61 34.70
N THR A 239 -18.81 8.48 34.14
CA THR A 239 -19.26 7.18 34.59
C THR A 239 -18.53 6.82 35.87
N GLN A 240 -19.28 6.58 36.95
CA GLN A 240 -18.71 6.04 38.18
C GLN A 240 -18.56 4.53 37.98
N TYR A 241 -17.32 4.07 37.88
CA TYR A 241 -17.01 2.65 37.90
C TYR A 241 -17.01 2.15 39.34
N ARG A 242 -17.53 0.95 39.55
CA ARG A 242 -17.37 0.28 40.84
C ARG A 242 -15.88 0.08 41.11
N ASP A 243 -15.49 0.11 42.37
CA ASP A 243 -14.07 -0.08 42.75
C ASP A 243 -13.50 -1.41 42.29
N THR A 244 -14.35 -2.41 42.10
CA THR A 244 -14.01 -3.72 41.51
C THR A 244 -13.67 -3.64 40.01
N ASP A 245 -14.20 -2.64 39.28
CA ASP A 245 -14.04 -2.49 37.85
C ASP A 245 -12.90 -1.52 37.49
N LYS A 246 -12.33 -0.87 38.51
CA LYS A 246 -11.13 -0.03 38.35
C LYS A 246 -9.93 -0.98 38.26
N ALA A 247 -9.36 -1.08 37.05
CA ALA A 247 -8.10 -1.77 36.88
C ALA A 247 -7.07 -1.16 37.83
N LYS A 248 -6.74 -1.85 38.91
CA LYS A 248 -5.63 -1.48 39.80
C LYS A 248 -4.34 -1.80 39.04
N ILE A 249 -3.78 -0.79 38.40
CA ILE A 249 -2.44 -0.88 37.78
C ILE A 249 -1.33 -1.00 38.83
N ALA A 250 -1.67 -0.99 40.12
CA ALA A 250 -0.72 -1.01 41.18
C ALA A 250 -0.60 -2.38 41.81
N ASP A 251 0.22 -3.24 41.24
CA ASP A 251 1.02 -4.24 41.98
C ASP A 251 2.01 -4.98 41.05
N VAL A 252 2.50 -4.28 40.06
CA VAL A 252 3.65 -4.76 39.29
C VAL A 252 4.89 -4.08 39.88
N GLY A 253 5.45 -4.69 40.90
CA GLY A 253 6.73 -4.22 41.47
C GLY A 253 6.82 -4.17 43.00
N LYS A 254 6.45 -5.26 43.66
CA LYS A 254 7.00 -5.55 45.00
C LYS A 254 7.62 -6.93 44.99
#